data_4192a0e714c6e03c6cf3151da9213574
#
_entry.id   4192a0e714c6e03c6cf3151da9213574
#
_cell.length_a   1.000
_cell.length_b   1.000
_cell.length_c   1.000
_cell.angle_alpha   90.00
_cell.angle_beta   90.00
_cell.angle_gamma   90.00
#
_symmetry.space_group_name_H-M   'P 1'
#
loop_
_entity.id
_entity.type
_entity.pdbx_description
1 polymer ?
#
loop_
_entity_poly.entity_id
_entity_poly.type
_entity_poly.pdbx_seq_one_letter_code
_entity_poly.pdbx_strand_id
1 'polypeptide(L)'
;PCILNLLGRDQLVTAVSGRIAFLEPLSGKTNWEAPWKIFLNNAQIAQPLALPGNSFLLSAGYGKGSEGLAVSAGKEEPYLVKTAWRSKNLKSKFSSPVLKDGFVYGFNENSLTCLDASDGELKWRGRKYGYGRVLLAGDKLVILGNTGILSVVEANPEKFMETYSGQLL
;
A
#
# COMPACT_ATOMS: atom_id res chain seq x y z
N PRO A 1 7.81 3.47 7.29
CA PRO A 1 7.52 4.91 7.30
C PRO A 1 7.77 5.53 5.92
N CYS A 2 7.03 6.58 5.57
CA CYS A 2 7.25 7.38 4.38
C CYS A 2 6.76 8.82 4.61
N ILE A 3 7.28 9.76 3.83
CA ILE A 3 6.79 11.13 3.83
C ILE A 3 5.58 11.20 2.89
N LEU A 4 4.46 11.69 3.40
CA LEU A 4 3.25 11.99 2.64
C LEU A 4 2.91 13.47 2.80
N ASN A 5 2.55 14.14 1.70
CA ASN A 5 1.98 15.47 1.77
C ASN A 5 0.48 15.36 2.06
N LEU A 6 0.07 15.75 3.25
CA LEU A 6 -1.31 15.69 3.72
C LEU A 6 -1.79 17.09 4.09
N LEU A 7 -2.81 17.59 3.42
CA LEU A 7 -3.35 18.94 3.59
C LEU A 7 -2.28 20.04 3.40
N GLY A 8 -1.37 19.83 2.42
CA GLY A 8 -0.29 20.77 2.13
C GLY A 8 0.88 20.74 3.10
N ARG A 9 0.94 19.76 4.01
CA ARG A 9 2.03 19.58 4.97
C ARG A 9 2.66 18.20 4.84
N ASP A 10 3.98 18.15 4.83
CA ASP A 10 4.72 16.90 4.86
C ASP A 10 4.60 16.25 6.24
N GLN A 11 4.21 14.99 6.25
CA GLN A 11 4.10 14.17 7.44
C GLN A 11 4.90 12.89 7.26
N LEU A 12 5.70 12.52 8.25
CA LEU A 12 6.26 11.18 8.34
C LEU A 12 5.16 10.25 8.83
N VAL A 13 4.56 9.51 7.90
CA VAL A 13 3.50 8.55 8.22
C VAL A 13 4.13 7.20 8.51
N THR A 14 3.81 6.64 9.66
CA THR A 14 4.28 5.32 10.09
C THR A 14 3.15 4.50 10.71
N ALA A 15 3.22 3.19 10.53
CA ALA A 15 2.32 2.24 11.19
C ALA A 15 3.17 1.20 11.92
N VAL A 16 3.22 1.27 13.23
CA VAL A 16 4.06 0.41 14.09
C VAL A 16 3.36 0.16 15.42
N SER A 17 3.68 -0.98 16.05
CA SER A 17 3.21 -1.29 17.41
C SER A 17 1.71 -1.11 17.63
N GLY A 18 0.91 -1.47 16.61
CA GLY A 18 -0.56 -1.43 16.69
C GLY A 18 -1.20 -0.06 16.53
N ARG A 19 -0.47 0.94 16.03
CA ARG A 19 -0.97 2.28 15.74
C ARG A 19 -0.42 2.84 14.42
N ILE A 20 -1.13 3.84 13.90
CA ILE A 20 -0.66 4.76 12.85
C ILE A 20 -0.29 6.06 13.54
N ALA A 21 0.77 6.72 13.09
CA ALA A 21 1.12 8.05 13.56
C ALA A 21 1.55 8.95 12.39
N PHE A 22 1.20 10.23 12.48
CA PHE A 22 1.75 11.31 11.66
C PHE A 22 2.72 12.10 12.53
N LEU A 23 3.96 12.14 12.09
CA LEU A 23 5.03 12.83 12.80
C LEU A 23 5.52 14.01 11.96
N GLU A 24 5.91 15.08 12.62
CA GLU A 24 6.64 16.15 12.00
C GLU A 24 8.02 15.63 11.56
N PRO A 25 8.39 15.75 10.27
CA PRO A 25 9.56 15.04 9.74
C PRO A 25 10.90 15.40 10.36
N LEU A 26 11.08 16.65 10.79
CA LEU A 26 12.36 17.14 11.33
C LEU A 26 12.49 16.92 12.83
N SER A 27 11.42 17.10 13.59
CA SER A 27 11.44 17.02 15.05
C SER A 27 10.99 15.67 15.61
N GLY A 28 10.28 14.86 14.80
CA GLY A 28 9.66 13.62 15.25
C GLY A 28 8.46 13.82 16.16
N LYS A 29 7.99 15.07 16.35
CA LYS A 29 6.80 15.36 17.17
C LYS A 29 5.56 14.70 16.55
N THR A 30 4.78 14.01 17.37
CA THR A 30 3.51 13.42 16.96
C THR A 30 2.47 14.52 16.72
N ASN A 31 1.92 14.58 15.52
CA ASN A 31 0.86 15.50 15.14
C ASN A 31 -0.53 14.83 15.21
N TRP A 32 -0.58 13.53 15.02
CA TRP A 32 -1.81 12.74 15.10
C TRP A 32 -1.48 11.25 15.24
N GLU A 33 -2.33 10.48 15.92
CA GLU A 33 -2.22 9.02 15.97
C GLU A 33 -3.58 8.34 16.15
N ALA A 34 -3.67 7.07 15.70
CA ALA A 34 -4.84 6.22 15.89
C ALA A 34 -4.46 4.75 15.96
N PRO A 35 -5.31 3.89 16.53
CA PRO A 35 -5.09 2.44 16.55
C PRO A 35 -5.05 1.84 15.13
N TRP A 36 -4.05 0.99 14.87
CA TRP A 36 -3.93 0.15 13.68
C TRP A 36 -3.51 -1.26 14.12
N LYS A 37 -4.49 -2.07 14.50
CA LYS A 37 -4.21 -3.41 15.03
C LYS A 37 -4.11 -4.45 13.92
N ILE A 38 -3.07 -5.27 13.96
CA ILE A 38 -2.89 -6.48 13.16
C ILE A 38 -3.01 -7.67 14.11
N PHE A 39 -3.57 -8.79 13.61
CA PHE A 39 -3.77 -9.99 14.41
C PHE A 39 -2.46 -10.45 15.09
N LEU A 40 -2.52 -10.76 16.39
CA LEU A 40 -1.40 -11.17 17.25
C LEU A 40 -0.20 -10.21 17.21
N ASN A 41 -0.42 -8.90 17.03
CA ASN A 41 0.64 -7.88 16.95
C ASN A 41 1.73 -8.20 15.92
N ASN A 42 1.37 -8.87 14.82
CA ASN A 42 2.29 -9.12 13.72
C ASN A 42 2.84 -7.82 13.12
N ALA A 43 3.97 -7.95 12.43
CA ALA A 43 4.69 -6.80 11.89
C ALA A 43 3.91 -6.10 10.77
N GLN A 44 3.92 -4.76 10.81
CA GLN A 44 3.59 -3.91 9.68
C GLN A 44 4.87 -3.66 8.88
N ILE A 45 4.96 -4.20 7.67
CA ILE A 45 6.16 -4.10 6.83
C ILE A 45 5.93 -3.18 5.64
N ALA A 46 4.75 -3.30 4.99
CA ALA A 46 4.40 -2.44 3.86
C ALA A 46 4.35 -0.96 4.30
N GLN A 47 4.96 -0.11 3.49
CA GLN A 47 4.90 1.33 3.71
C GLN A 47 3.49 1.86 3.41
N PRO A 48 3.06 2.94 4.08
CA PRO A 48 1.91 3.71 3.63
C PRO A 48 2.13 4.19 2.21
N LEU A 49 1.09 4.15 1.38
CA LEU A 49 1.12 4.59 -0.01
C LEU A 49 0.23 5.80 -0.18
N ALA A 50 0.78 6.89 -0.73
CA ALA A 50 -0.02 8.06 -1.09
C ALA A 50 -1.10 7.68 -2.12
N LEU A 51 -2.32 8.14 -1.90
CA LEU A 51 -3.43 8.07 -2.84
C LEU A 51 -3.87 9.48 -3.24
N PRO A 52 -4.61 9.68 -4.35
CA PRO A 52 -5.14 10.98 -4.71
C PRO A 52 -6.05 11.60 -3.63
N GLY A 53 -6.12 12.93 -3.57
CA GLY A 53 -7.11 13.65 -2.77
C GLY A 53 -6.88 13.63 -1.24
N ASN A 54 -5.66 13.89 -0.77
CA ASN A 54 -5.31 13.83 0.65
C ASN A 54 -5.69 12.51 1.31
N SER A 55 -5.36 11.41 0.67
CA SER A 55 -5.62 10.09 1.17
C SER A 55 -4.39 9.18 1.06
N PHE A 56 -4.40 8.09 1.78
CA PHE A 56 -3.34 7.10 1.74
C PHE A 56 -3.87 5.70 2.01
N LEU A 57 -3.12 4.71 1.56
CA LEU A 57 -3.39 3.31 1.75
C LEU A 57 -2.48 2.72 2.84
N LEU A 58 -3.07 1.94 3.72
CA LEU A 58 -2.36 0.97 4.53
C LEU A 58 -2.75 -0.44 4.13
N SER A 59 -1.77 -1.33 4.09
CA SER A 59 -2.00 -2.74 3.80
C SER A 59 -1.10 -3.63 4.66
N ALA A 60 -1.66 -4.71 5.17
CA ALA A 60 -0.91 -5.70 5.93
C ALA A 60 -1.38 -7.12 5.62
N GLY A 61 -0.48 -8.08 5.77
CA GLY A 61 -0.79 -9.50 5.75
C GLY A 61 -1.59 -9.96 6.98
N TYR A 62 -1.49 -11.24 7.31
CA TYR A 62 -2.08 -11.84 8.51
C TYR A 62 -3.60 -11.62 8.62
N GLY A 63 -4.30 -11.67 7.49
CA GLY A 63 -5.75 -11.47 7.42
C GLY A 63 -6.23 -10.02 7.56
N LYS A 64 -5.35 -9.04 7.80
CA LYS A 64 -5.72 -7.61 7.95
C LYS A 64 -6.34 -7.05 6.67
N GLY A 65 -5.66 -7.17 5.53
CA GLY A 65 -6.09 -6.54 4.28
C GLY A 65 -5.58 -5.12 4.13
N SER A 66 -6.33 -4.32 3.41
CA SER A 66 -6.00 -2.92 3.15
C SER A 66 -7.15 -1.98 3.49
N GLU A 67 -6.79 -0.74 3.83
CA GLU A 67 -7.72 0.36 4.09
C GLU A 67 -7.24 1.61 3.36
N GLY A 68 -8.13 2.21 2.56
CA GLY A 68 -7.97 3.57 2.06
C GLY A 68 -8.45 4.54 3.11
N LEU A 69 -7.59 5.48 3.50
CA LEU A 69 -7.81 6.42 4.59
C LEU A 69 -7.83 7.84 4.02
N ALA A 70 -8.95 8.54 4.16
CA ALA A 70 -9.12 9.93 3.76
C ALA A 70 -8.77 10.86 4.93
N VAL A 71 -8.03 11.92 4.63
CA VAL A 71 -7.57 12.92 5.60
C VAL A 71 -8.23 14.26 5.30
N SER A 72 -8.79 14.87 6.31
CA SER A 72 -9.35 16.22 6.27
C SER A 72 -8.93 17.04 7.48
N ALA A 73 -9.11 18.34 7.43
CA ALA A 73 -8.88 19.19 8.59
C ALA A 73 -9.89 18.88 9.70
N GLY A 74 -9.41 18.69 10.90
CA GLY A 74 -10.23 18.55 12.09
C GLY A 74 -10.61 19.93 12.66
N LYS A 75 -11.62 19.96 13.52
CA LYS A 75 -12.03 21.19 14.23
C LYS A 75 -11.18 21.42 15.49
N GLU A 76 -10.92 20.38 16.25
CA GLU A 76 -10.17 20.40 17.50
C GLU A 76 -8.78 19.78 17.32
N GLU A 77 -8.67 18.73 16.54
CA GLU A 77 -7.43 18.06 16.17
C GLU A 77 -6.96 18.51 14.78
N PRO A 78 -5.64 18.57 14.52
CA PRO A 78 -5.13 19.03 13.23
C PRO A 78 -5.55 18.13 12.04
N TYR A 79 -5.82 16.86 12.30
CA TYR A 79 -6.22 15.88 11.30
C TYR A 79 -7.43 15.07 11.74
N LEU A 80 -8.41 14.97 10.85
CA LEU A 80 -9.51 14.01 10.93
C LEU A 80 -9.27 12.94 9.86
N VAL A 81 -9.03 11.70 10.31
CA VAL A 81 -8.78 10.57 9.41
C VAL A 81 -9.94 9.58 9.48
N LYS A 82 -10.50 9.25 8.33
CA LYS A 82 -11.61 8.31 8.21
C LYS A 82 -11.27 7.21 7.21
N THR A 83 -11.70 6.00 7.49
CA THR A 83 -11.66 4.92 6.50
C THR A 83 -12.67 5.23 5.39
N ALA A 84 -12.17 5.40 4.17
CA ALA A 84 -13.00 5.55 2.97
C ALA A 84 -13.48 4.18 2.48
N TRP A 85 -12.56 3.20 2.46
CA TRP A 85 -12.87 1.84 2.02
C TRP A 85 -11.96 0.79 2.68
N ARG A 86 -12.38 -0.48 2.60
CA ARG A 86 -11.61 -1.65 3.03
C ARG A 86 -11.62 -2.72 1.96
N SER A 87 -10.50 -3.42 1.79
CA SER A 87 -10.39 -4.54 0.86
C SER A 87 -9.62 -5.72 1.47
N LYS A 88 -10.07 -6.93 1.16
CA LYS A 88 -9.34 -8.17 1.48
C LYS A 88 -8.53 -8.68 0.29
N ASN A 89 -8.57 -7.96 -0.81
CA ASN A 89 -7.89 -8.31 -2.06
C ASN A 89 -6.47 -7.76 -2.18
N LEU A 90 -5.98 -7.05 -1.15
CA LEU A 90 -4.59 -6.61 -1.03
C LEU A 90 -4.14 -6.83 0.41
N LYS A 91 -3.26 -7.80 0.62
CA LYS A 91 -2.69 -8.18 1.92
C LYS A 91 -1.17 -8.16 1.82
N SER A 92 -0.61 -6.97 1.78
CA SER A 92 0.84 -6.75 1.63
C SER A 92 1.58 -7.21 2.88
N LYS A 93 2.23 -8.36 2.78
CA LYS A 93 2.90 -8.98 3.92
C LYS A 93 4.38 -8.57 4.02
N PHE A 94 5.12 -8.61 2.92
CA PHE A 94 6.56 -8.36 2.87
C PHE A 94 6.99 -7.34 1.80
N SER A 95 6.03 -6.71 1.13
CA SER A 95 6.25 -5.82 0.00
C SER A 95 5.28 -4.64 0.06
N SER A 96 5.73 -3.46 -0.27
CA SER A 96 4.88 -2.28 -0.40
C SER A 96 4.18 -2.30 -1.76
N PRO A 97 2.90 -1.90 -1.84
CA PRO A 97 2.22 -1.70 -3.11
C PRO A 97 2.70 -0.42 -3.80
N VAL A 98 2.40 -0.28 -5.08
CA VAL A 98 2.68 0.89 -5.90
C VAL A 98 1.39 1.44 -6.51
N LEU A 99 1.38 2.75 -6.81
CA LEU A 99 0.25 3.45 -7.43
C LEU A 99 0.64 3.88 -8.85
N LYS A 100 -0.24 3.64 -9.82
CA LYS A 100 -0.14 4.15 -11.19
C LYS A 100 -1.53 4.50 -11.70
N ASP A 101 -1.72 5.74 -12.15
CA ASP A 101 -2.93 6.24 -12.82
C ASP A 101 -4.25 5.90 -12.08
N GLY A 102 -4.26 6.04 -10.75
CA GLY A 102 -5.43 5.76 -9.93
C GLY A 102 -5.64 4.29 -9.56
N PHE A 103 -4.69 3.40 -9.90
CA PHE A 103 -4.76 1.98 -9.57
C PHE A 103 -3.59 1.54 -8.70
N VAL A 104 -3.89 0.69 -7.73
CA VAL A 104 -2.92 0.14 -6.79
C VAL A 104 -2.53 -1.26 -7.22
N TYR A 105 -1.23 -1.48 -7.40
CA TYR A 105 -0.66 -2.79 -7.72
C TYR A 105 0.16 -3.30 -6.56
N GLY A 106 -0.09 -4.52 -6.13
CA GLY A 106 0.62 -5.10 -5.00
C GLY A 106 0.30 -6.56 -4.77
N PHE A 107 0.89 -7.13 -3.74
CA PHE A 107 0.69 -8.53 -3.42
C PHE A 107 -0.48 -8.74 -2.46
N ASN A 108 -1.43 -9.59 -2.87
CA ASN A 108 -2.38 -10.22 -1.97
C ASN A 108 -1.81 -11.56 -1.54
N GLU A 109 -1.08 -11.57 -0.42
CA GLU A 109 -0.23 -12.68 0.02
C GLU A 109 0.82 -13.03 -1.07
N ASN A 110 0.59 -14.04 -1.87
CA ASN A 110 1.52 -14.54 -2.88
C ASN A 110 1.16 -14.21 -4.34
N SER A 111 0.01 -13.56 -4.57
CA SER A 111 -0.47 -13.22 -5.92
C SER A 111 -0.43 -11.72 -6.15
N LEU A 112 0.00 -11.30 -7.34
CA LEU A 112 -0.11 -9.90 -7.74
C LEU A 112 -1.59 -9.54 -7.94
N THR A 113 -2.00 -8.35 -7.52
CA THR A 113 -3.36 -7.84 -7.70
C THR A 113 -3.34 -6.38 -8.12
N CYS A 114 -4.39 -5.96 -8.81
CA CYS A 114 -4.71 -4.57 -9.11
C CYS A 114 -6.03 -4.21 -8.44
N LEU A 115 -6.04 -3.09 -7.72
CA LEU A 115 -7.24 -2.51 -7.14
C LEU A 115 -7.45 -1.10 -7.68
N ASP A 116 -8.69 -0.67 -7.73
CA ASP A 116 -9.03 0.74 -7.87
C ASP A 116 -8.65 1.49 -6.58
N ALA A 117 -7.95 2.60 -6.69
CA ALA A 117 -7.50 3.36 -5.54
C ALA A 117 -8.63 4.15 -4.85
N SER A 118 -9.74 4.41 -5.55
CA SER A 118 -10.84 5.22 -5.06
C SER A 118 -11.78 4.46 -4.11
N ASP A 119 -11.95 3.16 -4.32
CA ASP A 119 -12.93 2.33 -3.58
C ASP A 119 -12.39 0.97 -3.11
N GLY A 120 -11.17 0.58 -3.53
CA GLY A 120 -10.54 -0.70 -3.19
C GLY A 120 -11.13 -1.89 -3.94
N GLU A 121 -11.88 -1.65 -5.03
CA GLU A 121 -12.42 -2.71 -5.87
C GLU A 121 -11.31 -3.49 -6.57
N LEU A 122 -11.43 -4.83 -6.61
CA LEU A 122 -10.51 -5.70 -7.32
C LEU A 122 -10.75 -5.57 -8.83
N LYS A 123 -9.75 -5.11 -9.56
CA LYS A 123 -9.76 -5.09 -11.04
C LYS A 123 -9.34 -6.45 -11.61
N TRP A 124 -8.22 -6.98 -11.11
CA TRP A 124 -7.77 -8.33 -11.48
C TRP A 124 -6.84 -8.94 -10.43
N ARG A 125 -6.69 -10.26 -10.52
CA ARG A 125 -5.68 -11.03 -9.80
C ARG A 125 -4.82 -11.78 -10.81
N GLY A 126 -3.52 -11.53 -10.75
CA GLY A 126 -2.52 -12.19 -11.57
C GLY A 126 -2.03 -13.51 -10.97
N ARG A 127 -0.92 -13.99 -11.51
CA ARG A 127 -0.31 -15.25 -11.06
C ARG A 127 0.34 -15.13 -9.70
N LYS A 128 0.70 -16.29 -9.15
CA LYS A 128 1.45 -16.40 -7.89
C LYS A 128 2.94 -16.29 -8.17
N TYR A 129 3.61 -15.44 -7.40
CA TYR A 129 5.06 -15.23 -7.44
C TYR A 129 5.72 -15.60 -6.10
N GLY A 130 4.97 -16.20 -5.19
CA GLY A 130 5.37 -16.31 -3.80
C GLY A 130 5.36 -14.95 -3.10
N TYR A 131 6.15 -14.79 -2.06
CA TYR A 131 6.28 -13.51 -1.35
C TYR A 131 7.32 -12.64 -2.07
N GLY A 132 6.88 -12.06 -3.18
CA GLY A 132 7.72 -11.24 -4.04
C GLY A 132 7.75 -9.76 -3.66
N ARG A 133 8.48 -9.00 -4.46
CA ARG A 133 8.50 -7.53 -4.43
C ARG A 133 8.03 -7.00 -5.77
N VAL A 134 7.42 -5.82 -5.74
CA VAL A 134 6.98 -5.09 -6.93
C VAL A 134 7.63 -3.71 -6.94
N LEU A 135 8.11 -3.31 -8.11
CA LEU A 135 8.61 -1.98 -8.40
C LEU A 135 7.88 -1.44 -9.64
N LEU A 136 7.46 -0.19 -9.59
CA LEU A 136 6.92 0.51 -10.76
C LEU A 136 8.06 1.18 -11.53
N ALA A 137 8.17 0.88 -12.81
CA ALA A 137 9.15 1.46 -13.74
C ALA A 137 8.43 1.94 -15.01
N GLY A 138 8.07 3.23 -15.06
CA GLY A 138 7.22 3.78 -16.11
C GLY A 138 5.84 3.14 -16.12
N ASP A 139 5.50 2.43 -17.18
CA ASP A 139 4.23 1.70 -17.34
C ASP A 139 4.36 0.21 -17.07
N LYS A 140 5.46 -0.21 -16.45
CA LYS A 140 5.75 -1.62 -16.15
C LYS A 140 5.87 -1.85 -14.66
N LEU A 141 5.40 -3.00 -14.23
CA LEU A 141 5.64 -3.56 -12.92
C LEU A 141 6.78 -4.58 -13.05
N VAL A 142 7.88 -4.33 -12.38
CA VAL A 142 9.00 -5.28 -12.27
C VAL A 142 8.80 -6.07 -10.99
N ILE A 143 8.74 -7.38 -11.10
CA ILE A 143 8.43 -8.29 -10.00
C ILE A 143 9.60 -9.24 -9.81
N LEU A 144 10.07 -9.35 -8.58
CA LEU A 144 11.01 -10.39 -8.18
C LEU A 144 10.34 -11.30 -7.14
N GLY A 145 10.02 -12.52 -7.54
CA GLY A 145 9.49 -13.55 -6.66
C GLY A 145 10.55 -14.10 -5.71
N ASN A 146 10.13 -14.65 -4.56
CA ASN A 146 11.05 -15.25 -3.60
C ASN A 146 11.70 -16.55 -4.08
N THR A 147 11.25 -17.10 -5.22
CA THR A 147 11.86 -18.24 -5.91
C THR A 147 12.89 -17.83 -6.94
N GLY A 148 13.24 -16.55 -7.03
CA GLY A 148 14.19 -16.00 -8.00
C GLY A 148 13.62 -15.75 -9.39
N ILE A 149 12.31 -15.85 -9.58
CA ILE A 149 11.66 -15.49 -10.85
C ILE A 149 11.57 -13.99 -10.96
N LEU A 150 12.13 -13.42 -12.04
CA LEU A 150 11.95 -12.04 -12.47
C LEU A 150 10.84 -12.00 -13.51
N SER A 151 9.89 -11.10 -13.33
CA SER A 151 8.80 -10.90 -14.28
C SER A 151 8.56 -9.41 -14.54
N VAL A 152 8.08 -9.11 -15.75
CA VAL A 152 7.61 -7.78 -16.14
C VAL A 152 6.14 -7.88 -16.53
N VAL A 153 5.32 -7.04 -15.91
CA VAL A 153 3.87 -6.99 -16.10
C VAL A 153 3.47 -5.57 -16.49
N GLU A 154 2.52 -5.42 -17.40
CA GLU A 154 1.94 -4.11 -17.71
C GLU A 154 1.20 -3.56 -16.50
N ALA A 155 1.43 -2.27 -16.16
CA ALA A 155 0.62 -1.56 -15.17
C ALA A 155 -0.72 -1.14 -15.80
N ASN A 156 -1.56 -2.12 -16.13
CA ASN A 156 -2.83 -1.96 -16.83
C ASN A 156 -3.98 -2.46 -15.93
N PRO A 157 -5.00 -1.63 -15.63
CA PRO A 157 -6.10 -2.03 -14.75
C PRO A 157 -7.12 -2.97 -15.40
N GLU A 158 -7.17 -3.06 -16.72
CA GLU A 158 -8.19 -3.86 -17.43
C GLU A 158 -7.94 -5.35 -17.30
N LYS A 159 -6.67 -5.76 -17.35
CA LYS A 159 -6.28 -7.18 -17.28
C LYS A 159 -4.83 -7.37 -16.86
N PHE A 160 -4.57 -8.52 -16.26
CA PHE A 160 -3.20 -8.98 -16.01
C PHE A 160 -2.51 -9.34 -17.32
N MET A 161 -1.35 -8.72 -17.60
CA MET A 161 -0.58 -8.97 -18.81
C MET A 161 0.92 -9.03 -18.48
N GLU A 162 1.46 -10.25 -18.40
CA GLU A 162 2.88 -10.51 -18.19
C GLU A 162 3.59 -10.53 -19.54
N THR A 163 4.58 -9.67 -19.73
CA THR A 163 5.33 -9.52 -20.99
C THR A 163 6.68 -10.22 -20.96
N TYR A 164 7.18 -10.50 -19.77
CA TYR A 164 8.41 -11.27 -19.57
C TYR A 164 8.34 -12.09 -18.30
N SER A 165 8.92 -13.26 -18.29
CA SER A 165 9.18 -14.06 -17.10
C SER A 165 10.40 -14.94 -17.32
N GLY A 166 11.34 -14.94 -16.38
CA GLY A 166 12.56 -15.75 -16.44
C GLY A 166 13.14 -16.03 -15.06
N GLN A 167 13.90 -17.11 -14.95
CA GLN A 167 14.66 -17.42 -13.75
C GLN A 167 15.90 -16.51 -13.71
N LEU A 168 16.07 -15.77 -12.62
CA LEU A 168 17.20 -14.84 -12.42
C LEU A 168 18.23 -15.42 -11.43
N LEU A 169 17.75 -16.12 -10.39
CA LEU A 169 18.55 -16.68 -9.30
C LEU A 169 18.27 -18.16 -9.11
#